data_370a7a14638a59f8f9d14b349b7fc9cc
#
_entry.id   370a7a14638a59f8f9d14b349b7fc9cc
#
_cell.length_a   1.000
_cell.length_b   1.000
_cell.length_c   1.000
_cell.angle_alpha   90.00
_cell.angle_beta   90.00
_cell.angle_gamma   90.00
#
_symmetry.space_group_name_H-M   'P 1'
#
loop_
_entity.id
_entity.type
_entity.pdbx_description
1 polymer ?
#
loop_
_entity_poly.entity_id
_entity_poly.type
_entity_poly.pdbx_seq_one_letter_code
_entity_poly.pdbx_strand_id
1 'polypeptide(L)'
;YKRQMFYVLVYSIWLKRRTPQNIVIGGIAGSTPPLIGWAAAAGDSIANANMLDLGSPVPWMLFFLIFLWTPPHFWALALYRSGEYGKVNIPMLNEVKGAEHTVFQSKVYCALLLMLGSVPCFWPESGLPLLWAFVSGGLTVWYAASVWAIDAHEPFVENGRLPKAAKSFFSSLF
;
A
#
# COMPACT_ATOMS: atom_id res chain seq x y z
N TYR A 1 3.26 17.47 -13.70
CA TYR A 1 2.25 17.22 -14.73
C TYR A 1 2.26 15.78 -15.26
N LYS A 2 3.42 15.14 -15.54
CA LYS A 2 3.49 13.76 -16.10
C LYS A 2 2.83 12.71 -15.19
N ARG A 3 3.00 12.79 -13.85
CA ARG A 3 2.35 11.90 -12.89
C ARG A 3 0.83 12.06 -12.90
N GLN A 4 0.37 13.31 -12.95
CA GLN A 4 -1.07 13.61 -12.99
C GLN A 4 -1.70 13.09 -14.29
N MET A 5 -1.03 13.27 -15.42
CA MET A 5 -1.48 12.69 -16.70
C MET A 5 -1.53 11.17 -16.66
N PHE A 6 -0.51 10.50 -16.12
CA PHE A 6 -0.52 9.05 -15.93
C PHE A 6 -1.70 8.61 -15.04
N TYR A 7 -1.88 9.27 -13.90
CA TYR A 7 -2.96 8.94 -12.98
C TYR A 7 -4.35 9.14 -13.61
N VAL A 8 -4.57 10.23 -14.31
CA VAL A 8 -5.87 10.50 -14.94
C VAL A 8 -6.11 9.61 -16.16
N LEU A 9 -5.19 9.58 -17.11
CA LEU A 9 -5.38 8.89 -18.39
C LEU A 9 -5.23 7.38 -18.25
N VAL A 10 -4.15 6.91 -17.64
CA VAL A 10 -3.84 5.48 -17.56
C VAL A 10 -4.63 4.83 -16.43
N TYR A 11 -4.55 5.37 -15.21
CA TYR A 11 -5.21 4.75 -14.07
C TYR A 11 -6.72 4.99 -14.08
N SER A 12 -7.20 6.25 -14.07
CA SER A 12 -8.63 6.55 -13.85
C SER A 12 -9.49 6.19 -15.04
N ILE A 13 -9.04 6.48 -16.27
CA ILE A 13 -9.85 6.28 -17.49
C ILE A 13 -9.71 4.84 -17.99
N TRP A 14 -8.50 4.31 -18.04
CA TRP A 14 -8.25 3.04 -18.71
C TRP A 14 -8.21 1.84 -17.76
N LEU A 15 -7.37 1.85 -16.72
CA LEU A 15 -7.11 0.69 -15.83
C LEU A 15 -8.18 0.45 -14.78
N LYS A 16 -8.71 1.51 -14.18
CA LYS A 16 -9.62 1.41 -13.03
C LYS A 16 -10.86 0.53 -13.29
N ARG A 17 -11.31 0.48 -14.54
CA ARG A 17 -12.49 -0.30 -14.96
C ARG A 17 -12.18 -1.60 -15.70
N ARG A 18 -10.89 -1.92 -15.95
CA ARG A 18 -10.49 -3.05 -16.78
C ARG A 18 -9.72 -4.15 -16.06
N THR A 19 -9.12 -3.84 -14.92
CA THR A 19 -8.30 -4.82 -14.21
C THR A 19 -8.50 -4.78 -12.71
N PRO A 20 -8.55 -5.95 -12.04
CA PRO A 20 -8.59 -6.04 -10.59
C PRO A 20 -7.25 -5.61 -9.93
N GLN A 21 -6.17 -5.46 -10.73
CA GLN A 21 -4.88 -4.95 -10.29
C GLN A 21 -4.80 -3.42 -10.30
N ASN A 22 -5.92 -2.73 -10.51
CA ASN A 22 -5.99 -1.27 -10.54
C ASN A 22 -5.38 -0.62 -9.31
N ILE A 23 -5.58 -1.20 -8.11
CA ILE A 23 -5.02 -0.70 -6.85
C ILE A 23 -3.50 -0.80 -6.83
N VAL A 24 -2.93 -1.93 -7.28
CA VAL A 24 -1.47 -2.13 -7.32
C VAL A 24 -0.82 -1.14 -8.28
N ILE A 25 -1.35 -1.03 -9.50
CA ILE A 25 -0.79 -0.12 -10.52
C ILE A 25 -0.98 1.35 -10.12
N GLY A 26 -2.16 1.71 -9.58
CA GLY A 26 -2.41 3.04 -9.04
C GLY A 26 -1.53 3.40 -7.83
N GLY A 27 -1.20 2.40 -7.02
CA GLY A 27 -0.30 2.50 -5.88
C GLY A 27 1.10 3.01 -6.26
N ILE A 28 1.63 2.64 -7.43
CA ILE A 28 2.92 3.16 -7.93
C ILE A 28 2.90 4.69 -8.01
N ALA A 29 1.86 5.26 -8.62
CA ALA A 29 1.72 6.71 -8.73
C ALA A 29 1.51 7.38 -7.35
N GLY A 30 0.80 6.71 -6.44
CA GLY A 30 0.58 7.17 -5.06
C GLY A 30 1.85 7.16 -4.21
N SER A 31 2.81 6.29 -4.52
CA SER A 31 4.06 6.11 -3.77
C SER A 31 5.18 7.06 -4.20
N THR A 32 5.02 7.83 -5.28
CA THR A 32 6.06 8.74 -5.79
C THR A 32 6.34 10.00 -4.96
N PRO A 33 5.44 10.53 -4.09
CA PRO A 33 5.68 11.77 -3.36
C PRO A 33 6.99 11.81 -2.56
N PRO A 34 7.42 10.76 -1.83
CA PRO A 34 8.70 10.76 -1.13
C PRO A 34 9.90 10.97 -2.04
N LEU A 35 9.91 10.33 -3.23
CA LEU A 35 10.97 10.49 -4.23
C LEU A 35 11.03 11.93 -4.74
N ILE A 36 9.87 12.51 -5.06
CA ILE A 36 9.78 13.89 -5.58
C ILE A 36 10.18 14.89 -4.51
N GLY A 37 9.70 14.72 -3.26
CA GLY A 37 10.03 15.59 -2.15
C GLY A 37 11.52 15.56 -1.82
N TRP A 38 12.12 14.37 -1.80
CA TRP A 38 13.54 14.21 -1.58
C TRP A 38 14.37 14.88 -2.70
N ALA A 39 14.04 14.62 -3.97
CA ALA A 39 14.70 15.22 -5.11
C ALA A 39 14.61 16.76 -5.08
N ALA A 40 13.46 17.30 -4.70
CA ALA A 40 13.27 18.74 -4.57
C ALA A 40 14.09 19.34 -3.41
N ALA A 41 14.24 18.63 -2.29
CA ALA A 41 15.02 19.08 -1.14
C ALA A 41 16.53 18.98 -1.38
N ALA A 42 16.99 17.98 -2.13
CA ALA A 42 18.41 17.79 -2.45
C ALA A 42 18.95 18.79 -3.49
N GLY A 43 18.07 19.43 -4.27
CA GLY A 43 18.41 20.50 -5.22
C GLY A 43 19.51 20.08 -6.21
N ASP A 44 20.49 20.98 -6.40
CA ASP A 44 21.59 20.77 -7.34
C ASP A 44 22.56 19.64 -6.95
N SER A 45 22.51 19.16 -5.70
CA SER A 45 23.37 18.06 -5.23
C SER A 45 23.15 16.76 -5.99
N ILE A 46 21.96 16.59 -6.60
CA ILE A 46 21.61 15.41 -7.42
C ILE A 46 21.39 15.77 -8.89
N ALA A 47 21.67 17.02 -9.32
CA ALA A 47 21.48 17.44 -10.71
C ALA A 47 22.28 16.59 -11.71
N ASN A 48 23.39 16.00 -11.28
CA ASN A 48 24.25 15.10 -12.06
C ASN A 48 24.05 13.61 -11.73
N ALA A 49 23.11 13.27 -10.82
CA ALA A 49 22.84 11.88 -10.45
C ALA A 49 21.95 11.19 -11.50
N ASN A 50 22.14 9.90 -11.69
CA ASN A 50 21.22 9.10 -12.46
C ASN A 50 19.82 9.19 -11.84
N MET A 51 18.76 9.08 -12.66
CA MET A 51 17.36 9.18 -12.22
C MET A 51 16.98 8.26 -11.04
N LEU A 52 17.78 7.21 -10.81
CA LEU A 52 17.60 6.23 -9.73
C LEU A 52 18.51 6.49 -8.52
N ASP A 53 19.54 7.34 -8.66
CA ASP A 53 20.46 7.67 -7.59
C ASP A 53 20.03 8.99 -6.95
N LEU A 54 19.31 8.88 -5.85
CA LEU A 54 18.88 10.02 -5.04
C LEU A 54 19.88 10.33 -3.90
N GLY A 55 21.08 9.76 -3.92
CA GLY A 55 22.13 9.94 -2.91
C GLY A 55 21.78 9.32 -1.54
N SER A 56 20.62 8.66 -1.43
CA SER A 56 20.17 8.00 -0.21
C SER A 56 19.15 6.90 -0.53
N PRO A 57 19.15 5.77 0.19
CA PRO A 57 18.15 4.72 0.07
C PRO A 57 16.81 5.07 0.74
N VAL A 58 16.79 6.05 1.64
CA VAL A 58 15.60 6.42 2.43
C VAL A 58 14.38 6.77 1.58
N PRO A 59 14.45 7.61 0.53
CA PRO A 59 13.29 7.93 -0.29
C PRO A 59 12.73 6.69 -1.02
N TRP A 60 13.59 5.74 -1.40
CA TRP A 60 13.16 4.47 -1.99
C TRP A 60 12.49 3.56 -0.96
N MET A 61 13.00 3.50 0.27
CA MET A 61 12.32 2.78 1.35
C MET A 61 10.92 3.33 1.58
N LEU A 62 10.76 4.65 1.66
CA LEU A 62 9.46 5.29 1.84
C LEU A 62 8.53 5.03 0.65
N PHE A 63 9.07 5.05 -0.58
CA PHE A 63 8.32 4.67 -1.78
C PHE A 63 7.76 3.26 -1.68
N PHE A 64 8.62 2.28 -1.40
CA PHE A 64 8.20 0.88 -1.31
C PHE A 64 7.30 0.61 -0.11
N LEU A 65 7.49 1.32 1.01
CA LEU A 65 6.62 1.21 2.18
C LEU A 65 5.19 1.63 1.84
N ILE A 66 5.00 2.79 1.21
CA ILE A 66 3.69 3.26 0.78
C ILE A 66 3.12 2.34 -0.31
N PHE A 67 3.95 1.87 -1.25
CA PHE A 67 3.53 0.98 -2.31
C PHE A 67 3.01 -0.37 -1.77
N LEU A 68 3.74 -1.00 -0.86
CA LEU A 68 3.35 -2.27 -0.26
C LEU A 68 2.17 -2.15 0.71
N TRP A 69 2.04 -1.01 1.39
CA TRP A 69 0.92 -0.72 2.29
C TRP A 69 -0.40 -0.50 1.52
N THR A 70 -0.34 0.10 0.32
CA THR A 70 -1.52 0.51 -0.43
C THR A 70 -2.48 -0.64 -0.77
N PRO A 71 -2.05 -1.81 -1.33
CA PRO A 71 -2.97 -2.87 -1.68
C PRO A 71 -3.74 -3.46 -0.48
N PRO A 72 -3.12 -3.90 0.61
CA PRO A 72 -3.86 -4.47 1.74
C PRO A 72 -4.80 -3.46 2.41
N HIS A 73 -4.43 -2.16 2.44
CA HIS A 73 -5.30 -1.09 2.93
C HIS A 73 -6.59 -0.98 2.11
N PHE A 74 -6.48 -0.85 0.78
CA PHE A 74 -7.66 -0.73 -0.08
C PHE A 74 -8.45 -2.03 -0.23
N TRP A 75 -7.80 -3.18 -0.17
CA TRP A 75 -8.51 -4.47 -0.20
C TRP A 75 -9.28 -4.72 1.10
N ALA A 76 -8.76 -4.29 2.25
CA ALA A 76 -9.51 -4.31 3.50
C ALA A 76 -10.79 -3.46 3.41
N LEU A 77 -10.69 -2.26 2.80
CA LEU A 77 -11.86 -1.41 2.53
C LEU A 77 -12.84 -2.08 1.55
N ALA A 78 -12.33 -2.73 0.48
CA ALA A 78 -13.16 -3.42 -0.50
C ALA A 78 -13.90 -4.63 0.10
N LEU A 79 -13.23 -5.38 0.98
CA LEU A 79 -13.85 -6.47 1.74
C LEU A 79 -14.90 -5.97 2.74
N TYR A 80 -14.62 -4.83 3.40
CA TYR A 80 -15.57 -4.20 4.31
C TYR A 80 -16.81 -3.68 3.59
N ARG A 81 -16.65 -3.15 2.35
CA ARG A 81 -17.73 -2.63 1.50
C ARG A 81 -18.05 -3.57 0.34
N SER A 82 -18.04 -4.87 0.59
CA SER A 82 -18.32 -5.88 -0.44
C SER A 82 -19.65 -5.61 -1.13
N GLY A 83 -19.67 -5.73 -2.47
CA GLY A 83 -20.84 -5.48 -3.32
C GLY A 83 -21.13 -4.01 -3.66
N GLU A 84 -20.56 -3.01 -2.96
CA GLU A 84 -20.75 -1.59 -3.32
C GLU A 84 -19.99 -1.24 -4.61
N TYR A 85 -18.80 -1.80 -4.79
CA TYR A 85 -17.98 -1.56 -5.98
C TYR A 85 -18.53 -2.24 -7.24
N GLY A 86 -19.17 -3.41 -7.09
CA GLY A 86 -19.85 -4.09 -8.17
C GLY A 86 -20.99 -3.26 -8.76
N LYS A 87 -21.72 -2.49 -7.94
CA LYS A 87 -22.81 -1.60 -8.39
C LYS A 87 -22.34 -0.49 -9.33
N VAL A 88 -21.07 -0.09 -9.25
CA VAL A 88 -20.48 0.96 -10.12
C VAL A 88 -19.52 0.40 -11.16
N ASN A 89 -19.57 -0.91 -11.42
CA ASN A 89 -18.74 -1.62 -12.40
C ASN A 89 -17.23 -1.38 -12.23
N ILE A 90 -16.74 -1.34 -10.99
CA ILE A 90 -15.32 -1.30 -10.68
C ILE A 90 -14.88 -2.71 -10.29
N PRO A 91 -14.05 -3.39 -11.10
CA PRO A 91 -13.59 -4.75 -10.83
C PRO A 91 -12.55 -4.73 -9.70
N MET A 92 -13.02 -4.78 -8.45
CA MET A 92 -12.13 -4.95 -7.31
C MET A 92 -11.70 -6.41 -7.18
N LEU A 93 -10.56 -6.67 -6.55
CA LEU A 93 -9.99 -8.01 -6.45
C LEU A 93 -10.96 -9.00 -5.77
N ASN A 94 -11.64 -8.58 -4.70
CA ASN A 94 -12.64 -9.39 -3.99
C ASN A 94 -13.87 -9.71 -4.84
N GLU A 95 -14.27 -8.82 -5.76
CA GLU A 95 -15.43 -9.07 -6.65
C GLU A 95 -15.07 -10.05 -7.78
N VAL A 96 -13.81 -10.01 -8.26
CA VAL A 96 -13.37 -10.82 -9.41
C VAL A 96 -12.81 -12.18 -8.99
N LYS A 97 -12.00 -12.23 -7.92
CA LYS A 97 -11.30 -13.44 -7.47
C LYS A 97 -11.76 -13.97 -6.11
N GLY A 98 -12.72 -13.30 -5.49
CA GLY A 98 -13.27 -13.70 -4.20
C GLY A 98 -12.50 -13.17 -2.99
N ALA A 99 -13.13 -13.30 -1.82
CA ALA A 99 -12.60 -12.80 -0.56
C ALA A 99 -11.34 -13.55 -0.11
N GLU A 100 -11.30 -14.88 -0.24
CA GLU A 100 -10.16 -15.70 0.15
C GLU A 100 -8.87 -15.29 -0.56
N HIS A 101 -8.94 -15.16 -1.89
CA HIS A 101 -7.79 -14.75 -2.68
C HIS A 101 -7.31 -13.34 -2.31
N THR A 102 -8.25 -12.44 -2.02
CA THR A 102 -7.95 -11.06 -1.61
C THR A 102 -7.27 -11.03 -0.24
N VAL A 103 -7.77 -11.80 0.73
CA VAL A 103 -7.15 -11.93 2.06
C VAL A 103 -5.75 -12.55 1.94
N PHE A 104 -5.57 -13.60 1.14
CA PHE A 104 -4.26 -14.19 0.91
C PHE A 104 -3.27 -13.19 0.32
N GLN A 105 -3.65 -12.47 -0.73
CA GLN A 105 -2.82 -11.41 -1.32
C GLN A 105 -2.48 -10.32 -0.31
N SER A 106 -3.44 -9.89 0.52
CA SER A 106 -3.21 -8.89 1.57
C SER A 106 -2.16 -9.37 2.58
N LYS A 107 -2.20 -10.65 2.98
CA LYS A 107 -1.20 -11.26 3.86
C LYS A 107 0.20 -11.28 3.22
N VAL A 108 0.30 -11.58 1.92
CA VAL A 108 1.59 -11.56 1.19
C VAL A 108 2.18 -10.14 1.18
N TYR A 109 1.38 -9.12 0.84
CA TYR A 109 1.85 -7.73 0.86
C TYR A 109 2.24 -7.27 2.27
N CYS A 110 1.52 -7.67 3.31
CA CYS A 110 1.89 -7.39 4.69
C CYS A 110 3.18 -8.09 5.12
N ALA A 111 3.44 -9.31 4.64
CA ALA A 111 4.71 -9.99 4.90
C ALA A 111 5.88 -9.24 4.26
N LEU A 112 5.73 -8.77 3.02
CA LEU A 112 6.73 -7.94 2.35
C LEU A 112 6.92 -6.59 3.08
N LEU A 113 5.83 -6.00 3.57
CA LEU A 113 5.87 -4.76 4.36
C LEU A 113 6.64 -4.95 5.68
N LEU A 114 6.44 -6.07 6.38
CA LEU A 114 7.19 -6.44 7.59
C LEU A 114 8.69 -6.58 7.29
N MET A 115 9.04 -7.27 6.21
CA MET A 115 10.44 -7.40 5.78
C MET A 115 11.06 -6.02 5.51
N LEU A 116 10.37 -5.17 4.75
CA LEU A 116 10.87 -3.82 4.45
C LEU A 116 10.96 -2.94 5.72
N GLY A 117 9.97 -3.00 6.60
CA GLY A 117 9.93 -2.23 7.85
C GLY A 117 11.04 -2.64 8.83
N SER A 118 11.57 -3.86 8.73
CA SER A 118 12.69 -4.33 9.54
C SER A 118 14.07 -3.91 9.02
N VAL A 119 14.18 -3.48 7.76
CA VAL A 119 15.46 -3.10 7.13
C VAL A 119 16.27 -2.09 7.95
N PRO A 120 15.68 -1.01 8.52
CA PRO A 120 16.45 -0.05 9.32
C PRO A 120 17.11 -0.64 10.56
N CYS A 121 16.55 -1.73 11.11
CA CYS A 121 17.16 -2.43 12.26
C CYS A 121 18.50 -3.10 11.91
N PHE A 122 18.66 -3.50 10.65
CA PHE A 122 19.84 -4.20 10.16
C PHE A 122 20.78 -3.30 9.34
N TRP A 123 20.41 -2.06 9.14
CA TRP A 123 21.17 -1.11 8.34
C TRP A 123 21.38 0.24 9.07
N PRO A 124 22.29 0.30 10.03
CA PRO A 124 22.58 1.50 10.84
C PRO A 124 23.01 2.71 9.99
N GLU A 125 23.66 2.45 8.85
CA GLU A 125 24.11 3.50 7.90
C GLU A 125 22.99 4.18 7.15
N SER A 126 21.74 3.70 7.26
CA SER A 126 20.57 4.35 6.65
C SER A 126 20.32 5.78 7.17
N GLY A 127 20.96 6.16 8.28
CA GLY A 127 20.76 7.44 8.95
C GLY A 127 19.43 7.56 9.70
N LEU A 128 18.66 6.46 9.78
CA LEU A 128 17.41 6.43 10.53
C LEU A 128 17.67 6.09 11.99
N PRO A 129 17.13 6.88 12.95
CA PRO A 129 17.28 6.60 14.37
C PRO A 129 16.69 5.23 14.73
N LEU A 130 17.32 4.55 15.70
CA LEU A 130 16.84 3.25 16.19
C LEU A 130 15.38 3.34 16.70
N LEU A 131 15.02 4.47 17.31
CA LEU A 131 13.65 4.77 17.73
C LEU A 131 12.67 4.68 16.57
N TRP A 132 13.05 5.22 15.39
CA TRP A 132 12.21 5.14 14.21
C TRP A 132 12.00 3.68 13.76
N ALA A 133 13.04 2.86 13.81
CA ALA A 133 12.97 1.44 13.47
C ALA A 133 12.02 0.67 14.41
N PHE A 134 12.08 0.94 15.72
CA PHE A 134 11.18 0.33 16.70
C PHE A 134 9.73 0.77 16.51
N VAL A 135 9.48 2.07 16.29
CA VAL A 135 8.13 2.60 16.11
C VAL A 135 7.53 2.08 14.80
N SER A 136 8.25 2.18 13.68
CA SER A 136 7.76 1.71 12.38
C SER A 136 7.57 0.19 12.37
N GLY A 137 8.50 -0.56 12.95
CA GLY A 137 8.41 -2.01 13.11
C GLY A 137 7.20 -2.41 13.96
N GLY A 138 7.01 -1.76 15.10
CA GLY A 138 5.86 -2.01 15.99
C GLY A 138 4.52 -1.74 15.31
N LEU A 139 4.39 -0.60 14.61
CA LEU A 139 3.19 -0.26 13.87
C LEU A 139 2.93 -1.24 12.72
N THR A 140 3.98 -1.65 12.01
CA THR A 140 3.86 -2.62 10.91
C THR A 140 3.43 -3.99 11.42
N VAL A 141 3.98 -4.46 12.55
CA VAL A 141 3.57 -5.71 13.19
C VAL A 141 2.11 -5.63 13.64
N TRP A 142 1.72 -4.54 14.29
CA TRP A 142 0.33 -4.33 14.71
C TRP A 142 -0.64 -4.33 13.51
N TYR A 143 -0.30 -3.64 12.43
CA TYR A 143 -1.08 -3.65 11.20
C TYR A 143 -1.15 -5.05 10.58
N ALA A 144 -0.02 -5.74 10.45
CA ALA A 144 0.01 -7.10 9.93
C ALA A 144 -0.86 -8.05 10.76
N ALA A 145 -0.79 -7.99 12.09
CA ALA A 145 -1.65 -8.77 12.97
C ALA A 145 -3.15 -8.54 12.69
N SER A 146 -3.54 -7.28 12.41
CA SER A 146 -4.91 -6.94 12.05
C SER A 146 -5.35 -7.57 10.71
N VAL A 147 -4.43 -7.64 9.72
CA VAL A 147 -4.70 -8.28 8.41
C VAL A 147 -4.76 -9.81 8.54
N TRP A 148 -3.88 -10.41 9.37
CA TRP A 148 -3.91 -11.85 9.65
C TRP A 148 -5.19 -12.29 10.36
N ALA A 149 -5.79 -11.42 11.15
CA ALA A 149 -7.04 -11.68 11.84
C ALA A 149 -8.29 -11.68 10.90
N ILE A 150 -8.15 -11.23 9.65
CA ILE A 150 -9.26 -11.27 8.68
C ILE A 150 -9.51 -12.74 8.28
N ASP A 151 -10.73 -13.20 8.52
CA ASP A 151 -11.22 -14.49 8.07
C ASP A 151 -12.15 -14.29 6.87
N ALA A 152 -11.81 -14.93 5.75
CA ALA A 152 -12.59 -14.84 4.52
C ALA A 152 -13.93 -15.61 4.61
N HIS A 153 -14.03 -16.58 5.56
CA HIS A 153 -15.22 -17.40 5.79
C HIS A 153 -16.13 -16.80 6.88
N GLU A 154 -15.75 -15.68 7.49
CA GLU A 154 -16.59 -15.03 8.49
C GLU A 154 -17.92 -14.62 7.85
N PRO A 155 -19.07 -14.93 8.49
CA PRO A 155 -20.36 -14.56 7.94
C PRO A 155 -20.45 -13.04 7.80
N PHE A 156 -20.88 -12.60 6.62
CA PHE A 156 -21.17 -11.17 6.40
C PHE A 156 -22.29 -10.77 7.37
N VAL A 157 -22.08 -9.67 8.09
CA VAL A 157 -23.13 -9.06 8.91
C VAL A 157 -24.27 -8.61 7.97
N GLU A 158 -25.49 -8.44 8.48
CA GLU A 158 -26.74 -8.12 7.74
C GLU A 158 -26.61 -7.07 6.61
N ASN A 159 -25.54 -6.25 6.63
CA ASN A 159 -25.22 -5.25 5.61
C ASN A 159 -24.15 -5.70 4.60
N GLY A 160 -23.78 -6.97 4.51
CA GLY A 160 -22.72 -7.46 3.61
C GLY A 160 -21.31 -7.00 3.99
N ARG A 161 -21.05 -6.70 5.27
CA ARG A 161 -19.79 -6.13 5.75
C ARG A 161 -19.01 -7.14 6.59
N LEU A 162 -17.68 -7.20 6.39
CA LEU A 162 -16.75 -7.98 7.21
C LEU A 162 -16.16 -7.08 8.31
N PRO A 163 -16.52 -7.28 9.60
CA PRO A 163 -16.11 -6.38 10.68
C PRO A 163 -14.60 -6.38 10.94
N LYS A 164 -13.94 -7.54 10.79
CA LYS A 164 -12.47 -7.63 10.93
C LYS A 164 -11.73 -6.89 9.81
N ALA A 165 -12.29 -6.88 8.60
CA ALA A 165 -11.74 -6.09 7.49
C ALA A 165 -11.87 -4.59 7.78
N ALA A 166 -12.99 -4.14 8.38
CA ALA A 166 -13.14 -2.76 8.84
C ALA A 166 -12.06 -2.39 9.88
N LYS A 167 -11.86 -3.26 10.89
CA LYS A 167 -10.83 -3.05 11.92
C LYS A 167 -9.44 -2.93 11.29
N SER A 168 -9.09 -3.81 10.35
CA SER A 168 -7.81 -3.76 9.65
C SER A 168 -7.66 -2.47 8.82
N PHE A 169 -8.72 -2.04 8.12
CA PHE A 169 -8.72 -0.77 7.40
C PHE A 169 -8.45 0.42 8.32
N PHE A 170 -9.16 0.53 9.45
CA PHE A 170 -8.93 1.62 10.40
C PHE A 170 -7.56 1.53 11.08
N SER A 171 -7.07 0.33 11.40
CA SER A 171 -5.72 0.14 11.94
C SER A 171 -4.61 0.60 10.99
N SER A 172 -4.84 0.55 9.70
CA SER A 172 -3.87 0.97 8.69
C SER A 172 -3.70 2.49 8.55
N LEU A 173 -4.55 3.28 9.20
CA LEU A 173 -4.49 4.75 9.17
C LEU A 173 -3.56 5.34 10.25
N PHE A 174 -3.11 4.51 11.20
CA PHE A 174 -2.17 4.87 12.26
C PHE A 174 -0.78 4.31 11.98
#